data_ea3c897530efdb605821924430814db2
#
_entry.id   ea3c897530efdb605821924430814db2
#
_cell.length_a   1.000
_cell.length_b   1.000
_cell.length_c   1.000
_cell.angle_alpha   90.00
_cell.angle_beta   90.00
_cell.angle_gamma   90.00
#
_symmetry.space_group_name_H-M   'P 1'
#
loop_
_entity.id
_entity.type
_entity.pdbx_description
1 polymer ?
#
loop_
_entity_poly.entity_id
_entity_poly.type
_entity_poly.pdbx_seq_one_letter_code
_entity_poly.pdbx_strand_id
1 'polypeptide(L)'
;DNNYRNKYTITLSERVGDKVVSLVNDLIGLDVSGYKNQIKGNAIAHIDKRHGANGTANSTMANIEDFGRINYVIENADDAKLLTRKDVDAGTWKLSAEYRNADNSYAPLIRFEKRVDNTYYVVEAVPDSKANRLAVVSAYMESAKKENPSPKSSDAEKSAPNVTPEAGLEISGSSDT
;
A
#
# COMPACT_ATOMS: atom_id res chain seq x y z
N ASP A 1 -19.23 7.05 -20.45
CA ASP A 1 -19.94 5.86 -20.07
C ASP A 1 -19.17 5.08 -19.01
N ASN A 2 -19.63 5.12 -17.75
CA ASN A 2 -18.94 4.50 -16.63
C ASN A 2 -18.88 2.97 -16.77
N ASN A 3 -19.80 2.39 -17.50
CA ASN A 3 -19.83 0.95 -17.68
C ASN A 3 -18.66 0.43 -18.51
N TYR A 4 -18.17 1.25 -19.40
CA TYR A 4 -16.99 0.91 -20.23
C TYR A 4 -15.73 0.77 -19.36
N ARG A 5 -15.52 1.68 -18.41
CA ARG A 5 -14.33 1.69 -17.57
C ARG A 5 -14.22 0.44 -16.70
N ASN A 6 -15.35 -0.10 -16.25
CA ASN A 6 -15.35 -1.26 -15.37
C ASN A 6 -15.01 -2.57 -16.10
N LYS A 7 -15.16 -2.59 -17.40
CA LYS A 7 -14.94 -3.81 -18.19
C LYS A 7 -13.48 -3.99 -18.60
N TYR A 8 -12.70 -2.93 -18.49
CA TYR A 8 -11.34 -2.94 -19.00
C TYR A 8 -10.37 -3.38 -17.92
N THR A 9 -9.56 -4.37 -18.22
CA THR A 9 -8.52 -4.87 -17.32
C THR A 9 -7.22 -4.98 -18.08
N ILE A 10 -6.16 -4.42 -17.51
CA ILE A 10 -4.81 -4.51 -18.07
C ILE A 10 -4.00 -5.44 -17.18
N THR A 11 -3.34 -6.43 -17.76
CA THR A 11 -2.35 -7.24 -17.07
C THR A 11 -1.02 -6.53 -17.16
N LEU A 12 -0.51 -6.12 -15.99
CA LEU A 12 0.77 -5.44 -15.89
C LEU A 12 1.92 -6.44 -15.88
N SER A 13 1.69 -7.59 -15.25
CA SER A 13 2.64 -8.70 -15.19
C SER A 13 1.86 -10.00 -15.09
N GLU A 14 2.25 -10.98 -15.89
CA GLU A 14 1.60 -12.30 -15.94
C GLU A 14 1.90 -13.14 -14.69
N ARG A 15 2.97 -12.81 -13.97
CA ARG A 15 3.37 -13.55 -12.78
C ARG A 15 4.18 -12.63 -11.87
N VAL A 16 3.75 -12.54 -10.61
CA VAL A 16 4.51 -11.82 -9.59
C VAL A 16 5.83 -12.53 -9.33
N GLY A 17 6.87 -11.74 -9.04
CA GLY A 17 8.19 -12.27 -8.74
C GLY A 17 8.31 -12.79 -7.31
N ASP A 18 9.42 -13.47 -7.02
CA ASP A 18 9.66 -14.10 -5.72
C ASP A 18 9.68 -13.08 -4.58
N LYS A 19 10.16 -11.87 -4.84
CA LYS A 19 10.19 -10.81 -3.82
C LYS A 19 8.79 -10.44 -3.38
N VAL A 20 7.86 -10.32 -4.31
CA VAL A 20 6.44 -10.01 -4.00
C VAL A 20 5.83 -11.16 -3.21
N VAL A 21 6.08 -12.40 -3.64
CA VAL A 21 5.58 -13.58 -2.94
C VAL A 21 6.04 -13.57 -1.49
N SER A 22 7.31 -13.30 -1.26
CA SER A 22 7.90 -13.24 0.07
C SER A 22 7.30 -12.12 0.91
N LEU A 23 7.21 -10.91 0.35
CA LEU A 23 6.67 -9.75 1.07
C LEU A 23 5.21 -9.98 1.50
N VAL A 24 4.39 -10.49 0.60
CA VAL A 24 2.97 -10.71 0.90
C VAL A 24 2.79 -11.85 1.89
N ASN A 25 3.56 -12.92 1.73
CA ASN A 25 3.48 -14.04 2.68
C ASN A 25 3.89 -13.61 4.08
N ASP A 26 4.95 -12.84 4.21
CA ASP A 26 5.40 -12.32 5.51
C ASP A 26 4.36 -11.40 6.13
N LEU A 27 3.66 -10.63 5.30
CA LEU A 27 2.72 -9.61 5.79
C LEU A 27 1.38 -10.20 6.24
N ILE A 28 0.81 -11.11 5.46
CA ILE A 28 -0.55 -11.62 5.69
C ILE A 28 -0.67 -13.14 5.61
N GLY A 29 0.43 -13.88 5.44
CA GLY A 29 0.41 -15.34 5.39
C GLY A 29 -0.26 -15.90 4.14
N LEU A 30 -0.37 -15.12 3.08
CA LEU A 30 -0.99 -15.55 1.83
C LEU A 30 0.07 -15.87 0.79
N ASP A 31 -0.03 -17.02 0.16
CA ASP A 31 0.84 -17.39 -0.95
C ASP A 31 0.24 -16.85 -2.26
N VAL A 32 0.91 -15.84 -2.82
CA VAL A 32 0.48 -15.24 -4.10
C VAL A 32 1.30 -15.75 -5.29
N SER A 33 1.97 -16.89 -5.13
CA SER A 33 2.69 -17.52 -6.24
C SER A 33 1.76 -17.72 -7.43
N GLY A 34 2.22 -17.31 -8.61
CA GLY A 34 1.42 -17.45 -9.83
C GLY A 34 0.37 -16.37 -10.04
N TYR A 35 0.22 -15.43 -9.10
CA TYR A 35 -0.71 -14.31 -9.29
C TYR A 35 -0.20 -13.37 -10.37
N LYS A 36 -1.14 -12.67 -11.00
CA LYS A 36 -0.86 -11.59 -11.94
C LYS A 36 -0.95 -10.24 -11.24
N ASN A 37 -0.23 -9.27 -11.74
CA ASN A 37 -0.49 -7.87 -11.38
C ASN A 37 -1.45 -7.31 -12.41
N GLN A 38 -2.61 -6.83 -11.98
CA GLN A 38 -3.64 -6.31 -12.88
C GLN A 38 -4.20 -4.99 -12.39
N ILE A 39 -4.67 -4.16 -13.32
CA ILE A 39 -5.34 -2.91 -13.02
C ILE A 39 -6.59 -2.78 -13.89
N LYS A 40 -7.70 -2.40 -13.29
CA LYS A 40 -8.95 -2.17 -14.01
C LYS A 40 -9.10 -0.71 -14.41
N GLY A 41 -9.92 -0.47 -15.43
CA GLY A 41 -10.18 0.87 -15.91
C GLY A 41 -10.73 1.81 -14.85
N ASN A 42 -11.54 1.32 -13.91
CA ASN A 42 -12.04 2.16 -12.82
C ASN A 42 -10.91 2.58 -11.86
N ALA A 43 -9.92 1.74 -11.65
CA ALA A 43 -8.76 2.11 -10.83
C ALA A 43 -7.90 3.14 -11.55
N ILE A 44 -7.71 2.99 -12.86
CA ILE A 44 -7.00 3.99 -13.67
C ILE A 44 -7.71 5.34 -13.57
N ALA A 45 -9.03 5.34 -13.72
CA ALA A 45 -9.82 6.57 -13.60
C ALA A 45 -9.73 7.18 -12.21
N HIS A 46 -9.69 6.36 -11.16
CA HIS A 46 -9.53 6.83 -9.79
C HIS A 46 -8.16 7.48 -9.61
N ILE A 47 -7.10 6.83 -10.09
CA ILE A 47 -5.74 7.38 -9.99
C ILE A 47 -5.66 8.72 -10.73
N ASP A 48 -6.19 8.79 -11.94
CA ASP A 48 -6.19 10.03 -12.71
C ASP A 48 -6.95 11.14 -12.00
N LYS A 49 -8.13 10.82 -11.49
CA LYS A 49 -8.96 11.81 -10.78
C LYS A 49 -8.29 12.34 -9.53
N ARG A 50 -7.61 11.48 -8.77
CA ARG A 50 -7.01 11.85 -7.50
C ARG A 50 -5.58 12.36 -7.64
N HIS A 51 -4.83 11.80 -8.56
CA HIS A 51 -3.37 11.97 -8.64
C HIS A 51 -2.87 12.34 -10.05
N GLY A 52 -3.77 12.49 -11.02
CA GLY A 52 -3.40 12.89 -12.37
C GLY A 52 -3.01 14.35 -12.47
N ALA A 53 -2.89 14.86 -13.68
CA ALA A 53 -2.43 16.24 -13.95
C ALA A 53 -3.29 17.29 -13.22
N ASN A 54 -4.59 17.03 -13.07
CA ASN A 54 -5.53 17.90 -12.35
C ASN A 54 -6.11 17.16 -11.14
N GLY A 55 -5.29 16.37 -10.48
CA GLY A 55 -5.72 15.51 -9.40
C GLY A 55 -6.21 16.27 -8.17
N THR A 56 -7.26 15.76 -7.55
CA THR A 56 -7.87 16.39 -6.37
C THR A 56 -7.00 16.26 -5.13
N ALA A 57 -6.09 15.29 -5.07
CA ALA A 57 -5.19 15.09 -3.94
C ALA A 57 -3.79 15.62 -4.23
N ASN A 58 -3.26 15.31 -5.42
CA ASN A 58 -1.95 15.78 -5.88
C ASN A 58 -1.86 15.50 -7.38
N SER A 59 -0.71 15.81 -7.99
CA SER A 59 -0.49 15.60 -9.42
C SER A 59 0.71 14.69 -9.67
N THR A 60 0.94 13.72 -8.80
CA THR A 60 2.13 12.86 -8.87
C THR A 60 2.05 11.80 -9.95
N MET A 61 0.88 11.55 -10.53
CA MET A 61 0.66 10.60 -11.62
C MET A 61 0.17 11.35 -12.87
N ALA A 62 0.82 12.46 -13.20
CA ALA A 62 0.36 13.35 -14.26
C ALA A 62 0.69 12.85 -15.67
N ASN A 63 1.69 12.01 -15.81
CA ASN A 63 2.20 11.57 -17.11
C ASN A 63 1.97 10.08 -17.31
N ILE A 64 1.92 9.66 -18.57
CA ILE A 64 1.72 8.25 -18.90
C ILE A 64 2.87 7.39 -18.35
N GLU A 65 4.07 7.92 -18.32
CA GLU A 65 5.24 7.23 -17.76
C GLU A 65 5.05 6.88 -16.29
N ASP A 66 4.31 7.70 -15.55
CA ASP A 66 4.04 7.44 -14.14
C ASP A 66 3.22 6.16 -13.98
N PHE A 67 2.26 5.95 -14.87
CA PHE A 67 1.47 4.71 -14.88
C PHE A 67 2.33 3.51 -15.27
N GLY A 68 3.31 3.70 -16.14
CA GLY A 68 4.24 2.65 -16.53
C GLY A 68 5.11 2.14 -15.39
N ARG A 69 5.26 2.92 -14.31
CA ARG A 69 6.05 2.52 -13.15
C ARG A 69 5.29 1.64 -12.15
N ILE A 70 3.98 1.52 -12.28
CA ILE A 70 3.16 0.82 -11.29
C ILE A 70 3.66 -0.61 -11.05
N ASN A 71 3.88 -1.37 -12.11
CA ASN A 71 4.37 -2.75 -11.98
C ASN A 71 5.78 -2.79 -11.38
N TYR A 72 6.63 -1.88 -11.80
CA TYR A 72 7.99 -1.79 -11.25
C TYR A 72 7.96 -1.58 -9.73
N VAL A 73 7.08 -0.73 -9.25
CA VAL A 73 6.96 -0.44 -7.82
C VAL A 73 6.58 -1.71 -7.04
N ILE A 74 5.60 -2.46 -7.54
CA ILE A 74 5.19 -3.71 -6.88
C ILE A 74 6.36 -4.70 -6.86
N GLU A 75 6.98 -4.93 -8.02
CA GLU A 75 8.00 -5.97 -8.18
C GLU A 75 9.32 -5.62 -7.50
N ASN A 76 9.55 -4.36 -7.19
CA ASN A 76 10.79 -3.89 -6.57
C ASN A 76 10.57 -3.16 -5.25
N ALA A 77 9.43 -3.38 -4.63
CA ALA A 77 9.09 -2.70 -3.38
C ALA A 77 10.14 -2.97 -2.30
N ASP A 78 10.50 -1.92 -1.59
CA ASP A 78 11.40 -2.03 -0.43
C ASP A 78 10.64 -2.50 0.79
N ASP A 79 9.34 -2.21 0.83
CA ASP A 79 8.48 -2.53 1.96
C ASP A 79 7.04 -2.73 1.49
N ALA A 80 6.29 -3.50 2.27
CA ALA A 80 4.86 -3.68 2.08
C ALA A 80 4.17 -3.54 3.43
N LYS A 81 3.09 -2.77 3.46
CA LYS A 81 2.35 -2.48 4.68
C LYS A 81 0.89 -2.85 4.51
N LEU A 82 0.30 -3.39 5.56
CA LEU A 82 -1.13 -3.66 5.57
C LEU A 82 -1.86 -2.40 6.01
N LEU A 83 -2.75 -1.91 5.15
CA LEU A 83 -3.61 -0.80 5.52
C LEU A 83 -4.77 -1.35 6.34
N THR A 84 -5.04 -0.74 7.48
CA THR A 84 -6.03 -1.23 8.41
C THR A 84 -7.44 -0.86 7.97
N ARG A 85 -8.42 -1.55 8.54
CA ARG A 85 -9.83 -1.21 8.36
C ARG A 85 -10.10 0.26 8.72
N LYS A 86 -9.44 0.74 9.76
CA LYS A 86 -9.57 2.11 10.22
C LYS A 86 -9.13 3.10 9.14
N ASP A 87 -8.03 2.81 8.46
CA ASP A 87 -7.54 3.66 7.37
C ASP A 87 -8.54 3.69 6.23
N VAL A 88 -9.15 2.56 5.92
CA VAL A 88 -10.15 2.43 4.87
C VAL A 88 -11.42 3.19 5.23
N ASP A 89 -11.88 3.03 6.47
CA ASP A 89 -13.16 3.60 6.91
C ASP A 89 -13.09 5.10 7.21
N ALA A 90 -11.90 5.65 7.37
CA ALA A 90 -11.71 7.08 7.67
C ALA A 90 -12.10 8.01 6.52
N GLY A 91 -12.64 7.47 5.45
CA GLY A 91 -13.14 8.26 4.33
C GLY A 91 -12.08 8.65 3.31
N THR A 92 -10.82 8.37 3.61
CA THR A 92 -9.74 8.59 2.65
C THR A 92 -9.69 7.48 1.61
N TRP A 93 -10.33 6.36 1.92
CA TRP A 93 -10.28 5.19 1.08
C TRP A 93 -11.59 4.43 1.08
N LYS A 94 -12.10 4.10 -0.10
CA LYS A 94 -13.27 3.23 -0.23
C LYS A 94 -12.95 2.15 -1.24
N LEU A 95 -12.90 0.92 -0.76
CA LEU A 95 -12.74 -0.22 -1.65
C LEU A 95 -14.03 -0.49 -2.39
N SER A 96 -13.90 -0.92 -3.64
CA SER A 96 -15.01 -1.38 -4.44
C SER A 96 -15.69 -2.56 -3.75
N ALA A 97 -17.00 -2.67 -3.94
CA ALA A 97 -17.80 -3.75 -3.39
C ALA A 97 -17.27 -5.13 -3.81
N GLU A 98 -16.59 -5.22 -4.95
CA GLU A 98 -16.04 -6.50 -5.42
C GLU A 98 -14.95 -7.06 -4.48
N TYR A 99 -14.36 -6.20 -3.64
CA TYR A 99 -13.34 -6.63 -2.67
C TYR A 99 -13.91 -6.82 -1.27
N ARG A 100 -15.22 -6.82 -1.16
CA ARG A 100 -15.90 -7.09 0.10
C ARG A 100 -16.23 -8.57 0.20
N ASN A 101 -15.92 -9.15 1.35
CA ASN A 101 -16.21 -10.54 1.63
C ASN A 101 -17.69 -10.74 2.00
N ALA A 102 -18.13 -12.02 2.02
CA ALA A 102 -19.52 -12.34 2.34
C ALA A 102 -19.91 -11.89 3.76
N ASP A 103 -18.97 -11.84 4.69
CA ASP A 103 -19.18 -11.38 6.06
C ASP A 103 -19.09 -9.86 6.21
N ASN A 104 -19.08 -9.14 5.11
CA ASN A 104 -18.99 -7.68 5.07
C ASN A 104 -17.63 -7.09 5.42
N SER A 105 -16.62 -7.93 5.64
CA SER A 105 -15.24 -7.45 5.78
C SER A 105 -14.65 -7.16 4.41
N TYR A 106 -13.55 -6.40 4.39
CA TYR A 106 -12.82 -6.14 3.15
C TYR A 106 -11.65 -7.10 3.02
N ALA A 107 -11.32 -7.43 1.78
CA ALA A 107 -10.03 -8.07 1.48
C ALA A 107 -8.90 -7.15 1.97
N PRO A 108 -7.75 -7.72 2.32
CA PRO A 108 -6.61 -6.90 2.78
C PRO A 108 -6.20 -5.92 1.70
N LEU A 109 -5.86 -4.70 2.11
CA LEU A 109 -5.31 -3.69 1.21
C LEU A 109 -3.84 -3.52 1.56
N ILE A 110 -2.97 -3.78 0.59
CA ILE A 110 -1.53 -3.74 0.78
C ILE A 110 -0.95 -2.51 0.10
N ARG A 111 -0.14 -1.77 0.82
CA ARG A 111 0.61 -0.65 0.30
C ARG A 111 2.04 -1.10 0.02
N PHE A 112 2.41 -1.12 -1.25
CA PHE A 112 3.78 -1.39 -1.69
C PHE A 112 4.51 -0.06 -1.82
N GLU A 113 5.72 0.01 -1.30
CA GLU A 113 6.52 1.23 -1.30
C GLU A 113 7.89 0.97 -1.92
N LYS A 114 8.25 1.81 -2.87
CA LYS A 114 9.60 1.83 -3.44
C LYS A 114 10.17 3.22 -3.23
N ARG A 115 11.26 3.32 -2.50
CA ARG A 115 11.95 4.59 -2.28
C ARG A 115 13.03 4.79 -3.33
N VAL A 116 13.00 5.95 -3.98
CA VAL A 116 14.04 6.39 -4.90
C VAL A 116 14.40 7.82 -4.49
N ASP A 117 15.62 8.01 -4.00
CA ASP A 117 16.08 9.28 -3.45
C ASP A 117 15.13 9.78 -2.34
N ASN A 118 14.52 10.93 -2.51
CA ASN A 118 13.61 11.53 -1.53
C ASN A 118 12.15 11.33 -1.88
N THR A 119 11.85 10.34 -2.71
CA THR A 119 10.49 10.06 -3.15
C THR A 119 10.10 8.63 -2.82
N TYR A 120 8.93 8.45 -2.21
CA TYR A 120 8.27 7.16 -2.10
C TYR A 120 7.29 7.00 -3.26
N TYR A 121 7.46 5.92 -3.99
CA TYR A 121 6.53 5.51 -5.03
C TYR A 121 5.63 4.47 -4.39
N VAL A 122 4.33 4.75 -4.38
CA VAL A 122 3.34 3.95 -3.66
C VAL A 122 2.37 3.32 -4.65
N VAL A 123 2.13 2.02 -4.46
CA VAL A 123 1.06 1.32 -5.16
C VAL A 123 0.25 0.56 -4.11
N GLU A 124 -1.06 0.77 -4.14
CA GLU A 124 -1.98 0.07 -3.25
C GLU A 124 -2.71 -0.99 -4.06
N ALA A 125 -2.72 -2.22 -3.55
CA ALA A 125 -3.30 -3.35 -4.25
C ALA A 125 -4.01 -4.29 -3.29
N VAL A 126 -5.03 -4.96 -3.81
CA VAL A 126 -5.80 -5.98 -3.08
C VAL A 126 -5.44 -7.35 -3.64
N PRO A 127 -5.01 -8.30 -2.81
CA PRO A 127 -4.86 -9.67 -3.25
C PRO A 127 -6.25 -10.31 -3.45
N ASP A 128 -6.59 -10.54 -4.70
CA ASP A 128 -7.87 -11.11 -5.10
C ASP A 128 -7.65 -12.58 -5.44
N SER A 129 -7.83 -13.44 -4.44
CA SER A 129 -7.56 -14.88 -4.58
C SER A 129 -8.57 -15.57 -5.49
N LYS A 130 -9.75 -15.00 -5.68
CA LYS A 130 -10.74 -15.57 -6.60
C LYS A 130 -10.27 -15.50 -8.05
N ALA A 131 -9.51 -14.48 -8.38
CA ALA A 131 -9.00 -14.25 -9.74
C ALA A 131 -7.49 -14.45 -9.85
N ASN A 132 -6.82 -14.89 -8.78
CA ASN A 132 -5.38 -15.09 -8.73
C ASN A 132 -4.61 -13.87 -9.21
N ARG A 133 -4.88 -12.72 -8.59
CA ARG A 133 -4.25 -11.46 -8.99
C ARG A 133 -4.03 -10.54 -7.81
N LEU A 134 -3.04 -9.67 -7.95
CA LEU A 134 -2.95 -8.45 -7.16
C LEU A 134 -3.65 -7.36 -7.98
N ALA A 135 -4.78 -6.87 -7.48
CA ALA A 135 -5.58 -5.86 -8.16
C ALA A 135 -5.16 -4.48 -7.69
N VAL A 136 -4.50 -3.72 -8.55
CA VAL A 136 -4.09 -2.35 -8.24
C VAL A 136 -5.32 -1.47 -8.09
N VAL A 137 -5.38 -0.72 -7.01
CA VAL A 137 -6.51 0.16 -6.71
C VAL A 137 -6.10 1.61 -6.64
N SER A 138 -4.85 1.92 -6.32
CA SER A 138 -4.33 3.28 -6.35
C SER A 138 -2.81 3.30 -6.53
N ALA A 139 -2.30 4.44 -6.99
CA ALA A 139 -0.87 4.67 -7.13
C ALA A 139 -0.60 6.16 -7.07
N TYR A 140 0.49 6.54 -6.41
CA TYR A 140 0.90 7.94 -6.28
C TYR A 140 2.33 8.01 -5.76
N MET A 141 2.86 9.22 -5.66
CA MET A 141 4.17 9.46 -5.07
C MET A 141 4.04 10.38 -3.87
N GLU A 142 4.92 10.20 -2.90
CA GLU A 142 5.01 11.05 -1.71
C GLU A 142 6.44 11.47 -1.50
N SER A 143 6.64 12.70 -0.97
CA SER A 143 7.96 13.15 -0.61
C SER A 143 8.40 12.48 0.69
N ALA A 144 9.58 11.86 0.68
CA ALA A 144 10.17 11.26 1.87
C ALA A 144 10.49 12.30 2.94
N LYS A 145 10.66 13.56 2.55
CA LYS A 145 10.93 14.64 3.50
C LYS A 145 9.77 14.89 4.45
N LYS A 146 8.57 14.58 4.03
CA LYS A 146 7.40 14.74 4.90
C LYS A 146 7.40 13.76 6.05
N GLU A 147 8.14 12.68 5.90
CA GLU A 147 8.14 11.63 6.90
C GLU A 147 9.21 11.80 7.93
N ASN A 148 10.05 12.80 7.72
CA ASN A 148 11.10 13.08 8.65
C ASN A 148 10.73 14.12 9.67
N PRO A 149 9.59 14.43 9.92
CA PRO A 149 9.30 15.36 10.94
C PRO A 149 9.57 14.73 12.21
N SER A 150 9.83 15.13 12.74
CA SER A 150 9.67 14.76 13.76
C SER A 150 10.25 13.94 14.37
N PRO A 151 10.82 14.17 14.50
CA PRO A 151 11.27 13.35 15.24
C PRO A 151 10.57 13.43 16.47
N LYS A 152 9.95 13.52 16.39
CA LYS A 152 9.26 13.43 17.18
C LYS A 152 8.94 12.48 17.47
N SER A 153 9.28 12.57 17.00
CA SER A 153 9.16 11.76 17.13
C SER A 153 9.45 11.24 17.73
N SER A 154 9.72 11.48 17.77
CA SER A 154 9.94 10.95 18.25
C SER A 154 9.58 10.56 19.10
N ASP A 155 9.38 10.75 19.25
CA ASP A 155 9.05 10.22 19.90
C ASP A 155 8.76 9.39 20.12
N ALA A 156 8.87 9.34 19.91
CA ALA A 156 8.77 8.43 19.99
C ALA A 156 9.11 7.69 20.23
N GLU A 157 9.32 7.67 20.29
CA GLU A 157 9.68 6.96 20.48
C GLU A 157 9.73 6.56 21.20
N LYS A 158 9.66 6.92 21.52
CA LYS A 158 9.66 6.51 22.06
C LYS A 158 9.38 5.82 22.41
N SER A 159 9.38 5.73 22.39
CA SER A 159 9.23 5.02 22.64
C SER A 159 9.25 4.28 22.80
N ALA A 160 9.26 4.09 22.97
CA ALA A 160 9.47 3.38 23.17
C ALA A 160 9.71 2.90 23.69
N PRO A 161 9.79 2.82 23.97
CA PRO A 161 10.19 2.36 24.53
C PRO A 161 10.54 2.12 25.07
N ASN A 162 10.68 2.14 25.35
CA ASN A 162 11.18 2.04 25.82
C ASN A 162 11.34 1.82 26.29
N VAL A 163 11.37 1.72 26.48
CA VAL A 163 11.76 1.46 26.92
C VAL A 163 11.97 1.20 27.54
N THR A 164 11.92 1.07 27.74
CA THR A 164 12.34 0.84 28.34
C THR A 164 12.51 0.69 28.97
N PRO A 165 12.51 0.70 29.20
CA PRO A 165 12.91 0.51 29.82
C PRO A 165 13.04 0.47 30.40
N GLU A 166 12.92 0.51 30.35
CA GLU A 166 13.23 0.43 30.82
C GLU A 166 13.22 0.38 31.13
N ALA A 167 13.32 0.33 31.27
CA ALA A 167 13.52 0.12 31.57
C ALA A 167 13.45 0.07 32.13
N GLY A 168 13.45 0.13 32.45
CA GLY A 168 13.61 -0.16 32.88
C GLY A 168 13.31 -0.13 33.56
N LEU A 169 13.62 -0.17 33.60
CA LEU A 169 13.65 -0.37 34.25
C LEU A 169 13.54 -0.30 34.78
N GLU A 170 13.62 -0.42 34.77
CA GLU A 170 13.75 -0.62 35.32
C GLU A 170 13.62 -0.70 35.87
N ILE A 171 13.69 -0.72 35.98
CA ILE A 171 13.83 -1.10 36.56
C ILE A 171 13.73 -1.18 37.15
N SER A 172 13.75 -1.36 37.13
CA SER A 172 13.91 -1.70 37.71
C SER A 172 13.86 -1.85 38.31
N GLY A 173 13.90 -1.98 38.47
CA GLY A 173 14.11 -2.41 38.98
C GLY A 173 13.95 -2.50 39.66
N SER A 174 14.16 -2.71 39.69
CA SER A 174 14.28 -3.05 40.33
C SER A 174 14.25 -3.12 41.04
N SER A 175 14.27 -3.22 41.04
CA SER A 175 14.47 -3.52 41.70
C SER A 175 14.41 -3.68 42.41
N ASP A 176 14.33 -3.70 42.50
CA ASP A 176 14.48 -4.08 43.12
C ASP A 176 14.39 -4.44 43.58
N THR A 177 14.30 -4.70 43.95
CA THR A 177 14.54 -5.30 44.34
C THR A 177 14.70 -5.54 44.50
#